data_0c7fefb27a8e61f717960b3fa9157235
#
_entry.id   0c7fefb27a8e61f717960b3fa9157235
#
_cell.length_a   1.000
_cell.length_b   1.000
_cell.length_c   1.000
_cell.angle_alpha   90.00
_cell.angle_beta   90.00
_cell.angle_gamma   90.00
#
_symmetry.space_group_name_H-M   'P 1'
#
loop_
_entity.id
_entity.type
_entity.pdbx_description
1 polymer ?
#
loop_
_entity_poly.entity_id
_entity_poly.type
_entity_poly.pdbx_seq_one_letter_code
_entity_poly.pdbx_strand_id
1 'polypeptide(L)'
;MATITRENIGLLNEKIVVKVEKDDYLPSFEKAIKNYSKNANIPGFRKGMVPVGMVKKMYGTSVFADEVIKSVEKGLTDYMTNEKLEIFAQPLPLPENDSKKLDMNQPDEYAFAFEVGLKPEFSLPDLAQAHLTRYKVIVTDEVVNQEVERIQYRLGSMTQPESVASEENELDLAFAELDAEGNEVPDLTNKVVSQVPVNSFAPHVRADLMGKEAGDSLTLQLLHAFQESEKESIARKLEIDKDDAQAWDKTFKVTITKVSLLEKAILNEEMYSNYYPDRNILTEEDFRNEVRNDIQAQWDSQSRNQLQDQIYHQLIDHTQIDFPEDFLKRWMMTSGEKPRTPEEVQKEYPTFQNQLKWTLIVDKIVNENKIEVKPEDIREFAKQQLLGYMSGQFLNLDQPWVDDYLNKMLKDKKYVEDSFHRIQTERVFAWTETQVQPTEAPVSEEEFKNIVESHHHHH
;
A
#
# COMPACT_ATOMS: atom_id res chain seq x y z
N MET A 1 -45.21 -8.13 -19.38
CA MET A 1 -43.72 -8.19 -19.30
C MET A 1 -43.15 -6.95 -19.95
N ALA A 2 -42.18 -6.30 -19.35
CA ALA A 2 -41.58 -5.10 -19.91
C ALA A 2 -41.05 -5.37 -21.33
N THR A 3 -41.33 -4.44 -22.25
CA THR A 3 -40.80 -4.47 -23.62
C THR A 3 -39.49 -3.72 -23.66
N ILE A 4 -38.45 -4.34 -24.24
CA ILE A 4 -37.11 -3.76 -24.24
C ILE A 4 -36.62 -3.55 -25.67
N THR A 5 -36.08 -2.38 -25.94
CA THR A 5 -35.39 -2.06 -27.18
C THR A 5 -33.94 -1.70 -26.89
N ARG A 6 -33.03 -2.10 -27.79
CA ARG A 6 -31.60 -1.89 -27.69
C ARG A 6 -31.12 -1.20 -28.96
N GLU A 7 -30.31 -0.17 -28.80
CA GLU A 7 -29.76 0.65 -29.88
C GLU A 7 -28.27 0.90 -29.62
N ASN A 8 -27.42 0.68 -30.63
CA ASN A 8 -26.01 1.05 -30.54
C ASN A 8 -25.88 2.57 -30.75
N ILE A 9 -25.26 3.25 -29.78
CA ILE A 9 -25.07 4.71 -29.80
C ILE A 9 -23.60 5.11 -29.86
N GLY A 10 -22.68 4.14 -29.83
CA GLY A 10 -21.25 4.39 -29.91
C GLY A 10 -20.42 3.11 -29.79
N LEU A 11 -19.09 3.26 -29.72
CA LEU A 11 -18.17 2.13 -29.53
C LEU A 11 -18.43 1.49 -28.16
N LEU A 12 -18.87 0.23 -28.16
CA LEU A 12 -19.23 -0.51 -26.93
C LEU A 12 -20.20 0.24 -26.04
N ASN A 13 -21.01 1.12 -26.61
CA ASN A 13 -21.93 1.98 -25.92
C ASN A 13 -23.33 1.82 -26.51
N GLU A 14 -24.27 1.48 -25.66
CA GLU A 14 -25.63 1.16 -26.07
C GLU A 14 -26.66 1.87 -25.23
N LYS A 15 -27.80 2.19 -25.88
CA LYS A 15 -29.01 2.67 -25.25
C LYS A 15 -30.00 1.52 -25.13
N ILE A 16 -30.44 1.26 -23.90
CA ILE A 16 -31.51 0.30 -23.61
C ILE A 16 -32.73 1.07 -23.13
N VAL A 17 -33.84 0.90 -23.82
CA VAL A 17 -35.14 1.48 -23.42
C VAL A 17 -36.02 0.38 -22.86
N VAL A 18 -36.41 0.53 -21.62
CA VAL A 18 -37.33 -0.38 -20.90
C VAL A 18 -38.71 0.27 -20.85
N LYS A 19 -39.67 -0.35 -21.51
CA LYS A 19 -41.06 0.07 -21.52
C LYS A 19 -41.85 -0.86 -20.61
N VAL A 20 -42.50 -0.29 -19.59
CA VAL A 20 -43.37 -1.00 -18.65
C VAL A 20 -44.84 -0.60 -18.90
N GLU A 21 -45.72 -1.59 -18.96
CA GLU A 21 -47.14 -1.43 -19.09
C GLU A 21 -47.84 -1.43 -17.72
N LYS A 22 -49.09 -1.02 -17.67
CA LYS A 22 -49.87 -0.99 -16.41
C LYS A 22 -49.87 -2.30 -15.65
N ASP A 23 -49.92 -3.41 -16.33
CA ASP A 23 -49.96 -4.75 -15.75
C ASP A 23 -48.61 -5.16 -15.10
N ASP A 24 -47.54 -4.48 -15.44
CA ASP A 24 -46.20 -4.78 -14.89
C ASP A 24 -45.99 -4.17 -13.50
N TYR A 25 -46.62 -3.06 -13.17
CA TYR A 25 -46.37 -2.32 -11.92
C TYR A 25 -47.62 -2.12 -11.03
N LEU A 26 -48.87 -2.04 -11.59
CA LEU A 26 -50.06 -1.77 -10.79
C LEU A 26 -50.32 -2.83 -9.71
N PRO A 27 -50.18 -4.15 -9.98
CA PRO A 27 -50.38 -5.16 -8.95
C PRO A 27 -49.43 -4.99 -7.77
N SER A 28 -48.15 -4.62 -8.04
CA SER A 28 -47.13 -4.35 -7.02
C SER A 28 -47.47 -3.08 -6.24
N PHE A 29 -47.89 -2.02 -6.91
CA PHE A 29 -48.36 -0.79 -6.28
C PHE A 29 -49.54 -1.02 -5.33
N GLU A 30 -50.56 -1.74 -5.75
CA GLU A 30 -51.73 -2.05 -4.89
C GLU A 30 -51.28 -2.89 -3.67
N LYS A 31 -50.41 -3.86 -3.85
CA LYS A 31 -49.85 -4.67 -2.76
C LYS A 31 -49.03 -3.81 -1.80
N ALA A 32 -48.20 -2.91 -2.32
CA ALA A 32 -47.39 -2.00 -1.52
C ALA A 32 -48.28 -1.08 -0.67
N ILE A 33 -49.31 -0.45 -1.25
CA ILE A 33 -50.25 0.40 -0.51
C ILE A 33 -50.99 -0.37 0.58
N LYS A 34 -51.42 -1.61 0.32
CA LYS A 34 -52.03 -2.49 1.35
C LYS A 34 -51.03 -2.81 2.48
N ASN A 35 -49.79 -3.03 2.17
CA ASN A 35 -48.74 -3.27 3.19
C ASN A 35 -48.43 -2.01 4.00
N TYR A 36 -48.35 -0.86 3.39
CA TYR A 36 -48.23 0.43 4.08
C TYR A 36 -49.42 0.67 5.04
N SER A 37 -50.65 0.37 4.64
CA SER A 37 -51.84 0.48 5.49
C SER A 37 -51.75 -0.36 6.77
N LYS A 38 -51.10 -1.55 6.70
CA LYS A 38 -50.92 -2.42 7.85
C LYS A 38 -49.77 -1.95 8.81
N ASN A 39 -48.81 -1.22 8.30
CA ASN A 39 -47.63 -0.85 9.04
C ASN A 39 -47.57 0.65 9.40
N ALA A 40 -48.37 1.49 8.75
CA ALA A 40 -48.38 2.94 8.97
C ALA A 40 -48.79 3.27 10.41
N ASN A 41 -48.08 4.22 11.00
CA ASN A 41 -48.40 4.84 12.29
C ASN A 41 -48.85 6.29 12.01
N ILE A 42 -50.17 6.48 11.91
CA ILE A 42 -50.77 7.78 11.63
C ILE A 42 -51.56 8.23 12.85
N PRO A 43 -51.32 9.46 13.35
CA PRO A 43 -52.07 10.00 14.49
C PRO A 43 -53.58 9.89 14.25
N GLY A 44 -54.30 9.36 15.24
CA GLY A 44 -55.75 9.14 15.16
C GLY A 44 -56.19 7.75 14.67
N PHE A 45 -55.24 6.88 14.26
CA PHE A 45 -55.54 5.51 13.85
C PHE A 45 -54.71 4.51 14.65
N ARG A 46 -55.30 3.37 15.00
CA ARG A 46 -54.56 2.26 15.56
C ARG A 46 -53.71 1.63 14.48
N LYS A 47 -52.46 1.24 14.80
CA LYS A 47 -51.54 0.53 13.89
C LYS A 47 -52.24 -0.65 13.22
N GLY A 48 -52.17 -0.72 11.90
CA GLY A 48 -52.84 -1.74 11.08
C GLY A 48 -54.33 -1.46 10.73
N MET A 49 -54.89 -0.35 11.22
CA MET A 49 -56.28 0.04 10.95
C MET A 49 -56.42 1.34 10.14
N VAL A 50 -55.36 1.78 9.51
CA VAL A 50 -55.36 2.97 8.63
C VAL A 50 -56.09 2.61 7.33
N PRO A 51 -57.14 3.37 6.92
CA PRO A 51 -57.82 3.10 5.67
C PRO A 51 -56.86 3.21 4.46
N VAL A 52 -56.93 2.23 3.56
CA VAL A 52 -56.09 2.17 2.34
C VAL A 52 -56.19 3.45 1.50
N GLY A 53 -57.37 4.05 1.42
CA GLY A 53 -57.60 5.31 0.69
C GLY A 53 -56.84 6.49 1.29
N MET A 54 -56.69 6.54 2.62
CA MET A 54 -55.92 7.56 3.31
C MET A 54 -54.43 7.41 3.06
N VAL A 55 -53.90 6.17 3.14
CA VAL A 55 -52.52 5.84 2.81
C VAL A 55 -52.21 6.19 1.35
N LYS A 56 -53.12 5.84 0.45
CA LYS A 56 -52.97 6.18 -0.98
C LYS A 56 -52.94 7.71 -1.20
N LYS A 57 -53.73 8.48 -0.45
CA LYS A 57 -53.71 9.95 -0.53
C LYS A 57 -52.44 10.57 -0.01
N MET A 58 -51.87 10.00 1.05
CA MET A 58 -50.66 10.57 1.73
C MET A 58 -49.37 10.11 1.07
N TYR A 59 -49.27 8.86 0.67
CA TYR A 59 -48.01 8.22 0.22
C TYR A 59 -48.11 7.66 -1.20
N GLY A 60 -49.29 7.67 -1.80
CA GLY A 60 -49.56 6.98 -3.06
C GLY A 60 -48.68 7.44 -4.20
N THR A 61 -48.42 8.73 -4.33
CA THR A 61 -47.56 9.27 -5.42
C THR A 61 -46.13 8.74 -5.33
N SER A 62 -45.55 8.76 -4.13
CA SER A 62 -44.19 8.24 -3.92
C SER A 62 -44.13 6.73 -4.14
N VAL A 63 -45.06 5.97 -3.51
CA VAL A 63 -45.12 4.52 -3.65
C VAL A 63 -45.38 4.10 -5.10
N PHE A 64 -46.16 4.87 -5.85
CA PHE A 64 -46.44 4.61 -7.26
C PHE A 64 -45.14 4.78 -8.09
N ALA A 65 -44.44 5.90 -7.89
CA ALA A 65 -43.17 6.13 -8.57
C ALA A 65 -42.13 5.04 -8.24
N ASP A 66 -42.01 4.68 -6.97
CA ASP A 66 -41.08 3.63 -6.52
C ASP A 66 -41.39 2.27 -7.19
N GLU A 67 -42.67 1.87 -7.28
CA GLU A 67 -43.06 0.58 -7.88
C GLU A 67 -42.91 0.58 -9.41
N VAL A 68 -43.12 1.72 -10.09
CA VAL A 68 -42.81 1.87 -11.52
C VAL A 68 -41.31 1.71 -11.75
N ILE A 69 -40.46 2.43 -10.97
CA ILE A 69 -38.99 2.36 -11.09
C ILE A 69 -38.50 0.94 -10.81
N LYS A 70 -38.99 0.30 -9.75
CA LYS A 70 -38.60 -1.11 -9.44
C LYS A 70 -38.99 -2.07 -10.59
N SER A 71 -40.12 -1.85 -11.24
CA SER A 71 -40.51 -2.68 -12.38
C SER A 71 -39.60 -2.48 -13.58
N VAL A 72 -39.15 -1.24 -13.81
CA VAL A 72 -38.19 -0.89 -14.86
C VAL A 72 -36.81 -1.51 -14.55
N GLU A 73 -36.30 -1.34 -13.31
CA GLU A 73 -35.02 -1.89 -12.87
C GLU A 73 -34.99 -3.41 -12.99
N LYS A 74 -36.09 -4.05 -12.59
CA LYS A 74 -36.24 -5.51 -12.74
C LYS A 74 -36.20 -5.92 -14.21
N GLY A 75 -37.00 -5.23 -15.08
CA GLY A 75 -37.01 -5.52 -16.51
C GLY A 75 -35.60 -5.38 -17.15
N LEU A 76 -34.90 -4.31 -16.78
CA LEU A 76 -33.52 -4.07 -17.25
C LEU A 76 -32.58 -5.18 -16.80
N THR A 77 -32.60 -5.54 -15.51
CA THR A 77 -31.74 -6.57 -14.94
C THR A 77 -32.01 -7.94 -15.55
N ASP A 78 -33.30 -8.32 -15.67
CA ASP A 78 -33.71 -9.58 -16.29
C ASP A 78 -33.20 -9.67 -17.75
N TYR A 79 -33.34 -8.57 -18.50
CA TYR A 79 -32.85 -8.50 -19.88
C TYR A 79 -31.34 -8.67 -19.98
N MET A 80 -30.57 -7.88 -19.21
CA MET A 80 -29.12 -7.95 -19.24
C MET A 80 -28.62 -9.34 -18.85
N THR A 81 -29.28 -10.00 -17.89
CA THR A 81 -28.96 -11.35 -17.46
C THR A 81 -29.24 -12.39 -18.55
N ASN A 82 -30.42 -12.29 -19.20
CA ASN A 82 -30.83 -13.21 -20.27
C ASN A 82 -29.95 -13.09 -21.52
N GLU A 83 -29.60 -11.86 -21.89
CA GLU A 83 -28.69 -11.56 -23.00
C GLU A 83 -27.21 -11.78 -22.64
N LYS A 84 -26.91 -12.08 -21.38
CA LYS A 84 -25.54 -12.24 -20.84
C LYS A 84 -24.65 -11.05 -21.16
N LEU A 85 -25.19 -9.84 -21.03
CA LEU A 85 -24.42 -8.62 -21.29
C LEU A 85 -23.38 -8.41 -20.20
N GLU A 86 -22.13 -8.39 -20.59
CA GLU A 86 -21.03 -8.00 -19.71
C GLU A 86 -20.85 -6.48 -19.77
N ILE A 87 -21.09 -5.81 -18.66
CA ILE A 87 -21.06 -4.36 -18.57
C ILE A 87 -19.94 -3.88 -17.65
N PHE A 88 -19.39 -2.69 -17.91
CA PHE A 88 -18.34 -2.08 -17.09
C PHE A 88 -18.86 -1.58 -15.74
N ALA A 89 -20.03 -0.99 -15.75
CA ALA A 89 -20.62 -0.33 -14.58
C ALA A 89 -22.14 -0.41 -14.64
N GLN A 90 -22.81 0.02 -13.58
CA GLN A 90 -24.27 0.10 -13.57
C GLN A 90 -24.77 1.00 -14.69
N PRO A 91 -25.90 0.63 -15.33
CA PRO A 91 -26.55 1.44 -16.35
C PRO A 91 -26.81 2.87 -15.88
N LEU A 92 -26.49 3.86 -16.70
CA LEU A 92 -26.74 5.26 -16.40
C LEU A 92 -28.14 5.66 -16.92
N PRO A 93 -29.04 6.18 -16.08
CA PRO A 93 -30.28 6.72 -16.54
C PRO A 93 -30.04 7.95 -17.43
N LEU A 94 -30.69 8.01 -18.59
CA LEU A 94 -30.58 9.15 -19.49
C LEU A 94 -31.42 10.34 -19.05
N PRO A 95 -31.03 11.60 -19.32
CA PRO A 95 -31.73 12.82 -18.90
C PRO A 95 -33.16 12.91 -19.40
N GLU A 96 -33.50 12.25 -20.50
CA GLU A 96 -34.89 12.18 -21.02
C GLU A 96 -35.87 11.52 -20.05
N ASN A 97 -35.37 10.79 -19.04
CA ASN A 97 -36.20 10.19 -17.99
C ASN A 97 -36.71 11.24 -17.00
N ASP A 98 -36.01 12.35 -16.81
CA ASP A 98 -36.38 13.41 -15.85
C ASP A 98 -37.67 14.12 -16.22
N SER A 99 -38.04 14.11 -17.50
CA SER A 99 -39.30 14.69 -18.00
C SER A 99 -40.53 13.79 -17.81
N LYS A 100 -40.36 12.54 -17.32
CA LYS A 100 -41.42 11.57 -17.18
C LYS A 100 -42.32 11.92 -16.00
N LYS A 101 -43.58 12.19 -16.26
CA LYS A 101 -44.60 12.43 -15.22
C LYS A 101 -45.29 11.12 -14.88
N LEU A 102 -45.07 10.64 -13.66
CA LEU A 102 -45.70 9.45 -13.12
C LEU A 102 -46.97 9.86 -12.35
N ASP A 103 -48.14 9.61 -12.92
CA ASP A 103 -49.41 9.96 -12.29
C ASP A 103 -50.16 8.70 -11.85
N MET A 104 -50.31 8.53 -10.54
CA MET A 104 -51.03 7.40 -9.95
C MET A 104 -52.56 7.44 -10.26
N ASN A 105 -53.10 8.62 -10.63
CA ASN A 105 -54.51 8.75 -10.94
C ASN A 105 -54.84 8.45 -12.42
N GLN A 106 -53.82 8.57 -13.26
CA GLN A 106 -53.88 8.23 -14.68
C GLN A 106 -52.69 7.31 -15.05
N PRO A 107 -52.69 6.07 -14.53
CA PRO A 107 -51.62 5.13 -14.87
C PRO A 107 -51.56 4.90 -16.38
N ASP A 108 -50.34 4.91 -16.93
CA ASP A 108 -50.10 4.74 -18.36
C ASP A 108 -48.88 3.83 -18.61
N GLU A 109 -48.49 3.61 -19.85
CA GLU A 109 -47.22 3.01 -20.18
C GLU A 109 -46.10 4.02 -19.96
N TYR A 110 -44.96 3.52 -19.43
CA TYR A 110 -43.77 4.35 -19.18
C TYR A 110 -42.53 3.71 -19.81
N ALA A 111 -41.76 4.52 -20.53
CA ALA A 111 -40.49 4.09 -21.11
C ALA A 111 -39.33 4.85 -20.46
N PHE A 112 -38.33 4.11 -19.98
CA PHE A 112 -37.13 4.66 -19.39
C PHE A 112 -35.92 4.23 -20.19
N ALA A 113 -35.05 5.17 -20.48
CA ALA A 113 -33.81 4.94 -21.24
C ALA A 113 -32.62 4.92 -20.36
N PHE A 114 -31.74 3.97 -20.63
CA PHE A 114 -30.50 3.77 -19.92
C PHE A 114 -29.34 3.64 -20.91
N GLU A 115 -28.18 4.18 -20.54
CA GLU A 115 -26.95 4.02 -21.26
C GLU A 115 -26.09 2.94 -20.59
N VAL A 116 -25.50 2.05 -21.39
CA VAL A 116 -24.72 0.90 -20.92
C VAL A 116 -23.38 0.84 -21.66
N GLY A 117 -22.30 0.76 -20.93
CA GLY A 117 -20.97 0.48 -21.50
C GLY A 117 -20.69 -1.02 -21.45
N LEU A 118 -20.47 -1.64 -22.61
CA LEU A 118 -20.17 -3.06 -22.71
C LEU A 118 -18.67 -3.34 -22.51
N LYS A 119 -18.36 -4.45 -21.85
CA LYS A 119 -16.99 -4.96 -21.79
C LYS A 119 -16.57 -5.48 -23.17
N PRO A 120 -15.35 -5.18 -23.63
CA PRO A 120 -14.84 -5.65 -24.91
C PRO A 120 -14.39 -7.12 -24.84
N GLU A 121 -14.42 -7.78 -25.97
CA GLU A 121 -13.63 -8.98 -26.17
C GLU A 121 -12.20 -8.59 -26.59
N PHE A 122 -11.19 -9.19 -25.98
CA PHE A 122 -9.79 -8.95 -26.32
C PHE A 122 -8.96 -10.22 -26.13
N SER A 123 -7.74 -10.24 -26.67
CA SER A 123 -6.78 -11.34 -26.50
C SER A 123 -5.56 -10.85 -25.73
N LEU A 124 -5.02 -11.72 -24.88
CA LEU A 124 -3.76 -11.47 -24.21
C LEU A 124 -2.60 -11.68 -25.18
N PRO A 125 -1.47 -10.96 -25.03
CA PRO A 125 -0.25 -11.22 -25.78
C PRO A 125 0.32 -12.61 -25.43
N ASP A 126 1.05 -13.19 -26.37
CA ASP A 126 1.78 -14.43 -26.12
C ASP A 126 2.99 -14.16 -25.22
N LEU A 127 2.85 -14.50 -23.94
CA LEU A 127 3.89 -14.31 -22.94
C LEU A 127 5.14 -15.17 -23.19
N ALA A 128 5.01 -16.31 -23.91
CA ALA A 128 6.15 -17.17 -24.22
C ALA A 128 7.15 -16.50 -25.20
N GLN A 129 6.68 -15.53 -25.98
CA GLN A 129 7.50 -14.75 -26.91
C GLN A 129 7.99 -13.41 -26.32
N ALA A 130 7.64 -13.11 -25.09
CA ALA A 130 8.07 -11.89 -24.42
C ALA A 130 9.57 -11.96 -24.10
N HIS A 131 10.30 -10.90 -24.50
CA HIS A 131 11.73 -10.77 -24.18
C HIS A 131 11.91 -10.15 -22.80
N LEU A 132 11.80 -10.98 -21.77
CA LEU A 132 11.93 -10.57 -20.36
C LEU A 132 13.28 -11.00 -19.81
N THR A 133 13.77 -10.26 -18.83
CA THR A 133 15.06 -10.53 -18.18
C THR A 133 14.86 -10.80 -16.69
N ARG A 134 15.33 -11.95 -16.22
CA ARG A 134 15.45 -12.24 -14.78
C ARG A 134 16.87 -11.87 -14.37
N TYR A 135 17.00 -10.82 -13.58
CA TYR A 135 18.29 -10.42 -13.03
C TYR A 135 18.68 -11.32 -11.87
N LYS A 136 19.93 -11.80 -11.86
CA LYS A 136 20.49 -12.61 -10.78
C LYS A 136 21.61 -11.83 -10.13
N VAL A 137 21.34 -11.23 -8.97
CA VAL A 137 22.36 -10.51 -8.21
C VAL A 137 23.35 -11.51 -7.64
N ILE A 138 24.65 -11.27 -7.90
CA ILE A 138 25.74 -12.10 -7.40
C ILE A 138 26.16 -11.59 -6.03
N VAL A 139 25.95 -12.41 -4.98
CA VAL A 139 26.41 -12.12 -3.62
C VAL A 139 27.86 -12.54 -3.49
N THR A 140 28.77 -11.56 -3.46
CA THR A 140 30.21 -11.79 -3.31
C THR A 140 30.62 -12.05 -1.86
N ASP A 141 31.81 -12.61 -1.66
CA ASP A 141 32.38 -12.80 -0.31
C ASP A 141 32.56 -11.46 0.43
N GLU A 142 32.82 -10.39 -0.32
CA GLU A 142 32.97 -9.05 0.24
C GLU A 142 31.64 -8.54 0.86
N VAL A 143 30.54 -8.71 0.16
CA VAL A 143 29.18 -8.36 0.68
C VAL A 143 28.87 -9.17 1.94
N VAL A 144 29.18 -10.47 1.92
CA VAL A 144 28.99 -11.34 3.10
C VAL A 144 29.86 -10.87 4.27
N ASN A 145 31.12 -10.50 4.01
CA ASN A 145 32.01 -10.00 5.05
C ASN A 145 31.52 -8.71 5.69
N GLN A 146 31.01 -7.77 4.87
CA GLN A 146 30.44 -6.51 5.37
C GLN A 146 29.20 -6.76 6.24
N GLU A 147 28.34 -7.69 5.81
CA GLU A 147 27.14 -8.01 6.58
C GLU A 147 27.48 -8.73 7.90
N VAL A 148 28.43 -9.69 7.87
CA VAL A 148 28.92 -10.37 9.08
C VAL A 148 29.52 -9.35 10.05
N GLU A 149 30.30 -8.40 9.56
CA GLU A 149 30.87 -7.32 10.39
C GLU A 149 29.76 -6.44 11.00
N ARG A 150 28.71 -6.09 10.21
CA ARG A 150 27.57 -5.35 10.71
C ARG A 150 26.81 -6.11 11.79
N ILE A 151 26.66 -7.42 11.63
CA ILE A 151 26.05 -8.29 12.64
C ILE A 151 26.89 -8.32 13.91
N GLN A 152 28.23 -8.44 13.78
CA GLN A 152 29.15 -8.40 14.93
C GLN A 152 29.01 -7.09 15.72
N TYR A 153 28.94 -5.93 15.06
CA TYR A 153 28.69 -4.65 15.71
C TYR A 153 27.32 -4.60 16.40
N ARG A 154 26.28 -5.09 15.74
CA ARG A 154 24.91 -5.08 16.30
C ARG A 154 24.77 -5.95 17.55
N LEU A 155 25.49 -7.06 17.62
CA LEU A 155 25.54 -7.98 18.78
C LEU A 155 26.72 -7.69 19.70
N GLY A 156 27.48 -6.66 19.41
CA GLY A 156 28.62 -6.24 20.20
C GLY A 156 28.22 -5.70 21.57
N SER A 157 29.21 -5.55 22.42
CA SER A 157 29.05 -5.03 23.77
C SER A 157 29.76 -3.70 23.95
N MET A 158 29.14 -2.78 24.69
CA MET A 158 29.78 -1.52 25.07
C MET A 158 30.68 -1.75 26.27
N THR A 159 31.96 -1.56 26.07
CA THR A 159 32.97 -1.56 27.15
C THR A 159 33.32 -0.12 27.54
N GLN A 160 33.94 0.05 28.70
CA GLN A 160 34.34 1.34 29.22
C GLN A 160 35.89 1.29 29.48
N PRO A 161 36.69 1.56 28.46
CA PRO A 161 38.12 1.67 28.64
C PRO A 161 38.50 2.87 29.54
N GLU A 162 39.60 2.77 30.25
CA GLU A 162 40.08 3.83 31.14
C GLU A 162 40.43 5.12 30.38
N SER A 163 40.95 4.96 29.15
CA SER A 163 41.35 6.09 28.31
C SER A 163 40.94 5.91 26.84
N VAL A 164 40.98 6.97 26.08
CA VAL A 164 40.78 6.98 24.62
C VAL A 164 41.96 6.30 23.96
N ALA A 165 41.73 5.08 23.44
CA ALA A 165 42.76 4.22 22.84
C ALA A 165 42.69 4.17 21.31
N SER A 166 41.54 4.50 20.72
CA SER A 166 41.32 4.43 19.27
C SER A 166 40.34 5.49 18.79
N GLU A 167 40.30 5.73 17.48
CA GLU A 167 39.30 6.59 16.84
C GLU A 167 37.89 6.00 16.85
N GLU A 168 37.74 4.73 17.18
CA GLU A 168 36.43 4.03 17.31
C GLU A 168 35.78 4.25 18.69
N ASN A 169 36.55 4.84 19.66
CA ASN A 169 35.95 5.19 20.94
C ASN A 169 34.81 6.21 20.77
N GLU A 170 33.78 6.05 21.58
CA GLU A 170 32.68 7.01 21.73
C GLU A 170 32.82 7.73 23.07
N LEU A 171 32.64 9.05 23.04
CA LEU A 171 32.80 9.90 24.21
C LEU A 171 31.45 10.51 24.62
N ASP A 172 31.16 10.49 25.92
CA ASP A 172 30.18 11.38 26.49
C ASP A 172 30.90 12.66 26.92
N LEU A 173 30.44 13.80 26.46
CA LEU A 173 31.15 15.07 26.60
C LEU A 173 30.25 16.12 27.26
N ALA A 174 30.78 16.86 28.20
CA ALA A 174 30.19 18.05 28.78
C ALA A 174 30.81 19.31 28.16
N PHE A 175 29.99 20.13 27.54
CA PHE A 175 30.37 21.39 26.90
C PHE A 175 30.06 22.56 27.81
N ALA A 176 31.06 23.37 28.17
CA ALA A 176 30.91 24.62 28.87
C ALA A 176 31.47 25.77 27.99
N GLU A 177 30.63 26.77 27.66
CA GLU A 177 31.05 27.92 26.84
C GLU A 177 32.06 28.78 27.61
N LEU A 178 33.09 29.24 26.93
CA LEU A 178 34.10 30.15 27.49
C LEU A 178 33.91 31.58 26.97
N ASP A 179 34.12 32.58 27.87
CA ASP A 179 34.20 33.97 27.50
C ASP A 179 35.58 34.31 26.84
N ALA A 180 35.75 35.55 26.42
CA ALA A 180 36.99 36.01 25.78
C ALA A 180 38.20 35.96 26.70
N GLU A 181 38.01 35.92 28.02
CA GLU A 181 39.02 35.81 29.06
C GLU A 181 39.31 34.33 29.43
N GLY A 182 38.52 33.40 28.88
CA GLY A 182 38.70 31.95 29.10
C GLY A 182 38.00 31.43 30.36
N ASN A 183 37.09 32.17 30.95
CA ASN A 183 36.27 31.71 32.07
C ASN A 183 34.99 31.05 31.58
N GLU A 184 34.51 30.06 32.33
CA GLU A 184 33.21 29.42 32.02
C GLU A 184 32.06 30.44 32.21
N VAL A 185 31.20 30.58 31.21
CA VAL A 185 30.04 31.48 31.25
C VAL A 185 28.95 30.82 32.12
N PRO A 186 28.58 31.46 33.28
CA PRO A 186 27.52 30.93 34.13
C PRO A 186 26.17 30.92 33.39
N ASP A 187 25.40 29.85 33.55
CA ASP A 187 24.03 29.71 33.03
C ASP A 187 23.86 29.48 31.51
N LEU A 188 24.91 29.48 30.71
CA LEU A 188 24.82 29.09 29.32
C LEU A 188 25.51 27.77 29.08
N THR A 189 24.72 26.68 29.20
CA THR A 189 24.99 25.40 28.55
C THR A 189 26.10 24.52 29.08
N ASN A 190 25.92 23.93 30.25
CA ASN A 190 26.53 22.63 30.51
C ASN A 190 25.73 21.55 29.74
N LYS A 191 25.87 21.51 28.40
CA LYS A 191 25.23 20.48 27.59
C LYS A 191 26.08 19.22 27.66
N VAL A 192 25.43 18.11 28.04
CA VAL A 192 26.02 16.77 27.94
C VAL A 192 25.61 16.19 26.61
N VAL A 193 26.58 15.87 25.78
CA VAL A 193 26.40 15.21 24.49
C VAL A 193 26.97 13.80 24.60
N SER A 194 26.12 12.80 24.45
CA SER A 194 26.50 11.40 24.56
C SER A 194 26.84 10.81 23.20
N GLN A 195 27.69 9.78 23.23
CA GLN A 195 28.04 8.95 22.08
C GLN A 195 28.58 9.78 20.90
N VAL A 196 29.59 10.61 21.17
CA VAL A 196 30.32 11.33 20.13
C VAL A 196 31.53 10.48 19.72
N PRO A 197 31.58 9.95 18.48
CA PRO A 197 32.71 9.15 18.04
C PRO A 197 33.97 10.00 17.92
N VAL A 198 35.10 9.48 18.34
CA VAL A 198 36.41 10.19 18.24
C VAL A 198 36.75 10.51 16.78
N ASN A 199 36.38 9.63 15.84
CA ASN A 199 36.58 9.86 14.41
C ASN A 199 35.76 11.02 13.83
N SER A 200 34.73 11.54 14.52
CA SER A 200 33.97 12.72 14.08
C SER A 200 34.70 14.02 14.28
N PHE A 201 35.75 14.03 15.11
CA PHE A 201 36.58 15.20 15.33
C PHE A 201 37.59 15.43 14.20
N ALA A 202 38.04 16.68 14.06
CA ALA A 202 39.13 17.04 13.16
C ALA A 202 40.44 16.33 13.54
N PRO A 203 41.36 16.04 12.60
CA PRO A 203 42.57 15.26 12.88
C PRO A 203 43.43 15.77 14.04
N HIS A 204 43.58 17.08 14.20
CA HIS A 204 44.34 17.66 15.29
C HIS A 204 43.70 17.43 16.67
N VAL A 205 42.34 17.52 16.74
CA VAL A 205 41.63 17.24 17.99
C VAL A 205 41.66 15.77 18.33
N ARG A 206 41.57 14.87 17.34
CA ARG A 206 41.71 13.43 17.56
C ARG A 206 43.09 13.10 18.21
N ALA A 207 44.15 13.74 17.74
CA ALA A 207 45.46 13.56 18.33
C ALA A 207 45.52 14.00 19.81
N ASP A 208 44.85 15.10 20.15
CA ASP A 208 44.79 15.61 21.52
C ASP A 208 43.85 14.76 22.43
N LEU A 209 42.88 14.05 21.85
CA LEU A 209 42.00 13.14 22.58
C LEU A 209 42.65 11.82 22.94
N MET A 210 43.64 11.35 22.16
CA MET A 210 44.31 10.08 22.42
C MET A 210 44.98 10.09 23.79
N GLY A 211 44.74 9.01 24.56
CA GLY A 211 45.28 8.84 25.90
C GLY A 211 44.58 9.61 27.01
N LYS A 212 43.55 10.42 26.68
CA LYS A 212 42.76 11.10 27.70
C LYS A 212 41.78 10.17 28.39
N GLU A 213 41.51 10.49 29.66
CA GLU A 213 40.60 9.71 30.53
C GLU A 213 39.31 10.49 30.84
N ALA A 214 38.35 9.81 31.43
CA ALA A 214 37.18 10.46 31.99
C ALA A 214 37.60 11.47 33.08
N GLY A 215 37.11 12.72 33.00
CA GLY A 215 37.50 13.85 33.82
C GLY A 215 38.48 14.81 33.15
N ASP A 216 39.17 14.40 32.10
CA ASP A 216 40.06 15.27 31.33
C ASP A 216 39.24 16.27 30.51
N SER A 217 39.83 17.46 30.31
CA SER A 217 39.21 18.54 29.53
C SER A 217 40.15 19.02 28.43
N LEU A 218 39.56 19.56 27.39
CA LEU A 218 40.25 20.28 26.32
C LEU A 218 39.43 21.51 25.90
N THR A 219 40.11 22.51 25.36
CA THR A 219 39.44 23.71 24.84
C THR A 219 39.33 23.61 23.34
N LEU A 220 38.12 23.75 22.82
CA LEU A 220 37.80 23.59 21.40
C LEU A 220 36.99 24.78 20.89
N GLN A 221 37.37 25.31 19.72
CA GLN A 221 36.51 26.15 18.92
C GLN A 221 35.67 25.28 18.00
N LEU A 222 34.33 25.34 18.08
CA LEU A 222 33.47 24.40 17.37
C LEU A 222 33.74 24.36 15.87
N LEU A 223 34.00 25.53 15.27
CA LEU A 223 34.21 25.67 13.81
C LEU A 223 35.30 24.72 13.28
N HIS A 224 36.35 24.48 14.08
CA HIS A 224 37.53 23.71 13.71
C HIS A 224 37.65 22.36 14.43
N ALA A 225 36.66 22.06 15.31
CA ALA A 225 36.75 20.87 16.17
C ALA A 225 36.30 19.59 15.46
N PHE A 226 35.43 19.66 14.50
CA PHE A 226 34.78 18.51 13.87
C PHE A 226 35.07 18.43 12.37
N GLN A 227 34.93 17.24 11.80
CA GLN A 227 34.94 17.06 10.36
C GLN A 227 33.73 17.73 9.72
N GLU A 228 33.86 18.22 8.48
CA GLU A 228 32.79 18.92 7.78
C GLU A 228 31.54 18.05 7.58
N SER A 229 31.75 16.73 7.28
CA SER A 229 30.68 15.74 7.15
C SER A 229 29.87 15.53 8.43
N GLU A 230 30.46 15.80 9.60
CA GLU A 230 29.86 15.53 10.90
C GLU A 230 29.17 16.76 11.52
N LYS A 231 29.40 17.95 10.97
CA LYS A 231 28.88 19.22 11.52
C LYS A 231 27.36 19.21 11.69
N GLU A 232 26.61 18.65 10.75
CA GLU A 232 25.15 18.59 10.87
C GLU A 232 24.71 17.69 12.04
N SER A 233 25.37 16.56 12.25
CA SER A 233 25.12 15.64 13.36
C SER A 233 25.43 16.29 14.70
N ILE A 234 26.58 16.99 14.79
CA ILE A 234 27.01 17.70 15.99
C ILE A 234 26.10 18.90 16.30
N ALA A 235 25.71 19.69 15.29
CA ALA A 235 24.79 20.79 15.45
C ALA A 235 23.48 20.33 16.10
N ARG A 236 22.94 19.19 15.62
CA ARG A 236 21.72 18.58 16.17
C ARG A 236 21.90 18.12 17.62
N LYS A 237 23.04 17.51 17.94
CA LYS A 237 23.35 17.06 19.30
C LYS A 237 23.56 18.24 20.27
N LEU A 238 24.16 19.33 19.81
CA LEU A 238 24.35 20.55 20.58
C LEU A 238 23.12 21.48 20.56
N GLU A 239 22.11 21.17 19.76
CA GLU A 239 20.91 22.00 19.56
C GLU A 239 21.23 23.42 19.08
N ILE A 240 22.20 23.54 18.17
CA ILE A 240 22.55 24.79 17.50
C ILE A 240 22.12 24.75 16.04
N ASP A 241 21.86 25.94 15.47
CA ASP A 241 21.62 26.04 14.05
C ASP A 241 22.92 25.79 13.27
N LYS A 242 22.88 24.86 12.31
CA LYS A 242 24.03 24.54 11.47
C LYS A 242 24.54 25.72 10.64
N ASP A 243 23.66 26.67 10.31
CA ASP A 243 23.94 27.84 9.49
C ASP A 243 24.29 29.09 10.36
N ASP A 244 24.26 29.00 11.69
CA ASP A 244 24.64 30.07 12.61
C ASP A 244 26.17 30.13 12.80
N ALA A 245 26.80 30.97 11.98
CA ALA A 245 28.25 31.19 12.05
C ALA A 245 28.74 31.65 13.44
N GLN A 246 27.91 32.40 14.19
CA GLN A 246 28.28 32.87 15.52
C GLN A 246 28.31 31.74 16.54
N ALA A 247 27.40 30.78 16.43
CA ALA A 247 27.38 29.60 17.29
C ALA A 247 28.62 28.70 17.05
N TRP A 248 29.04 28.57 15.80
CA TRP A 248 30.24 27.80 15.44
C TRP A 248 31.55 28.48 15.82
N ASP A 249 31.60 29.81 15.91
CA ASP A 249 32.82 30.56 16.29
C ASP A 249 33.09 30.51 17.79
N LYS A 250 32.16 30.02 18.60
CA LYS A 250 32.29 29.91 20.05
C LYS A 250 33.35 28.90 20.46
N THR A 251 33.99 29.17 21.57
CA THR A 251 35.00 28.34 22.23
C THR A 251 34.37 27.64 23.45
N PHE A 252 34.61 26.38 23.58
CA PHE A 252 34.09 25.57 24.68
C PHE A 252 35.24 24.86 25.41
N LYS A 253 35.10 24.75 26.73
CA LYS A 253 35.79 23.74 27.51
C LYS A 253 34.97 22.45 27.41
N VAL A 254 35.55 21.42 26.86
CA VAL A 254 34.89 20.13 26.67
C VAL A 254 35.54 19.12 27.64
N THR A 255 34.73 18.59 28.54
CA THR A 255 35.16 17.61 29.53
C THR A 255 34.66 16.23 29.12
N ILE A 256 35.54 15.25 29.07
CA ILE A 256 35.20 13.84 28.83
C ILE A 256 34.55 13.30 30.11
N THR A 257 33.28 12.96 30.05
CA THR A 257 32.57 12.38 31.20
C THR A 257 32.60 10.86 31.19
N LYS A 258 32.72 10.27 30.00
CA LYS A 258 32.81 8.80 29.83
C LYS A 258 33.52 8.48 28.53
N VAL A 259 34.29 7.42 28.56
CA VAL A 259 34.86 6.77 27.38
C VAL A 259 34.20 5.43 27.19
N SER A 260 33.72 5.15 26.00
CA SER A 260 33.08 3.89 25.63
C SER A 260 33.70 3.34 24.35
N LEU A 261 33.62 2.03 24.19
CA LEU A 261 34.03 1.34 22.96
C LEU A 261 33.01 0.24 22.66
N LEU A 262 32.47 0.27 21.46
CA LEU A 262 31.66 -0.84 20.97
C LEU A 262 32.59 -1.94 20.44
N GLU A 263 32.75 -2.98 21.23
CA GLU A 263 33.49 -4.14 20.81
C GLU A 263 32.66 -5.08 19.99
N LYS A 264 33.17 -5.52 18.83
CA LYS A 264 32.52 -6.50 17.97
C LYS A 264 32.30 -7.81 18.73
N ALA A 265 31.11 -8.41 18.56
CA ALA A 265 30.90 -9.77 19.05
C ALA A 265 31.88 -10.75 18.40
N ILE A 266 32.37 -11.68 19.18
CA ILE A 266 33.29 -12.71 18.70
C ILE A 266 32.49 -13.74 17.90
N LEU A 267 33.02 -14.14 16.73
CA LEU A 267 32.42 -15.17 15.90
C LEU A 267 32.54 -16.53 16.60
N ASN A 268 31.49 -16.96 17.28
CA ASN A 268 31.40 -18.21 18.02
C ASN A 268 29.96 -18.74 18.05
N GLU A 269 29.77 -19.95 18.55
CA GLU A 269 28.46 -20.60 18.63
C GLU A 269 27.42 -19.77 19.39
N GLU A 270 27.82 -19.04 20.43
CA GLU A 270 26.93 -18.19 21.21
C GLU A 270 26.40 -17.03 20.34
N MET A 271 27.27 -16.35 19.62
CA MET A 271 26.88 -15.27 18.70
C MET A 271 25.98 -15.81 17.57
N TYR A 272 26.31 -16.97 17.01
CA TYR A 272 25.49 -17.56 15.93
C TYR A 272 24.08 -17.92 16.43
N SER A 273 23.98 -18.51 17.62
CA SER A 273 22.69 -18.86 18.24
C SER A 273 21.87 -17.62 18.62
N ASN A 274 22.53 -16.53 19.03
CA ASN A 274 21.87 -15.27 19.33
C ASN A 274 21.31 -14.61 18.05
N TYR A 275 21.99 -14.75 16.92
CA TYR A 275 21.54 -14.20 15.65
C TYR A 275 20.51 -15.09 14.95
N TYR A 276 20.72 -16.40 14.97
CA TYR A 276 19.86 -17.44 14.38
C TYR A 276 19.39 -18.45 15.43
N PRO A 277 18.46 -18.08 16.31
CA PRO A 277 18.06 -18.94 17.43
C PRO A 277 17.44 -20.28 17.00
N ASP A 278 16.85 -20.31 15.80
CA ASP A 278 16.16 -21.50 15.29
C ASP A 278 17.04 -22.36 14.35
N ARG A 279 18.33 -21.98 14.18
CA ARG A 279 19.27 -22.69 13.30
C ARG A 279 20.42 -23.26 14.13
N ASN A 280 20.80 -24.50 13.88
CA ASN A 280 21.93 -25.12 14.55
C ASN A 280 23.21 -24.83 13.79
N ILE A 281 23.83 -23.66 14.03
CA ILE A 281 25.04 -23.20 13.36
C ILE A 281 26.20 -23.36 14.33
N LEU A 282 27.21 -24.15 13.95
CA LEU A 282 28.35 -24.52 14.82
C LEU A 282 29.67 -23.93 14.33
N THR A 283 29.77 -23.59 13.05
CA THR A 283 31.03 -23.10 12.46
C THR A 283 30.84 -21.70 11.83
N GLU A 284 31.94 -20.95 11.73
CA GLU A 284 31.93 -19.66 11.02
C GLU A 284 31.56 -19.82 9.55
N GLU A 285 32.00 -20.91 8.90
CA GLU A 285 31.66 -21.19 7.51
C GLU A 285 30.15 -21.37 7.33
N ASP A 286 29.50 -22.15 8.21
CA ASP A 286 28.06 -22.33 8.18
C ASP A 286 27.32 -21.01 8.41
N PHE A 287 27.80 -20.21 9.37
CA PHE A 287 27.23 -18.88 9.65
C PHE A 287 27.30 -17.96 8.43
N ARG A 288 28.45 -17.89 7.78
CA ARG A 288 28.66 -17.10 6.56
C ARG A 288 27.78 -17.59 5.40
N ASN A 289 27.61 -18.89 5.28
CA ASN A 289 26.73 -19.48 4.27
C ASN A 289 25.28 -19.11 4.53
N GLU A 290 24.81 -19.13 5.77
CA GLU A 290 23.46 -18.70 6.12
C GLU A 290 23.25 -17.20 5.87
N VAL A 291 24.20 -16.35 6.22
CA VAL A 291 24.16 -14.92 5.90
C VAL A 291 24.09 -14.71 4.38
N ARG A 292 24.90 -15.45 3.61
CA ARG A 292 24.86 -15.41 2.15
C ARG A 292 23.49 -15.81 1.61
N ASN A 293 22.91 -16.89 2.14
CA ASN A 293 21.59 -17.38 1.73
C ASN A 293 20.49 -16.35 2.02
N ASP A 294 20.54 -15.68 3.16
CA ASP A 294 19.58 -14.64 3.53
C ASP A 294 19.70 -13.42 2.60
N ILE A 295 20.92 -12.97 2.28
CA ILE A 295 21.15 -11.89 1.32
C ILE A 295 20.68 -12.30 -0.08
N GLN A 296 21.01 -13.51 -0.51
CA GLN A 296 20.58 -14.02 -1.83
C GLN A 296 19.06 -14.11 -1.92
N ALA A 297 18.40 -14.62 -0.88
CA ALA A 297 16.93 -14.71 -0.84
C ALA A 297 16.27 -13.32 -0.94
N GLN A 298 16.86 -12.30 -0.31
CA GLN A 298 16.40 -10.92 -0.43
C GLN A 298 16.53 -10.39 -1.86
N TRP A 299 17.68 -10.62 -2.51
CA TRP A 299 17.89 -10.22 -3.89
C TRP A 299 17.02 -11.00 -4.89
N ASP A 300 16.84 -12.29 -4.66
CA ASP A 300 15.96 -13.13 -5.49
C ASP A 300 14.50 -12.64 -5.42
N SER A 301 14.06 -12.21 -4.25
CA SER A 301 12.73 -11.60 -4.07
C SER A 301 12.61 -10.28 -4.83
N GLN A 302 13.61 -9.41 -4.76
CA GLN A 302 13.61 -8.15 -5.50
C GLN A 302 13.70 -8.36 -7.02
N SER A 303 14.50 -9.32 -7.46
CA SER A 303 14.59 -9.74 -8.87
C SER A 303 13.25 -10.28 -9.37
N ARG A 304 12.55 -11.05 -8.56
CA ARG A 304 11.21 -11.53 -8.88
C ARG A 304 10.22 -10.38 -9.02
N ASN A 305 10.24 -9.41 -8.12
CA ASN A 305 9.38 -8.22 -8.22
C ASN A 305 9.66 -7.46 -9.52
N GLN A 306 10.93 -7.30 -9.90
CA GLN A 306 11.32 -6.66 -11.15
C GLN A 306 10.84 -7.45 -12.39
N LEU A 307 10.87 -8.77 -12.35
CA LEU A 307 10.31 -9.61 -13.42
C LEU A 307 8.79 -9.46 -13.50
N GLN A 308 8.09 -9.41 -12.36
CA GLN A 308 6.65 -9.18 -12.31
C GLN A 308 6.26 -7.80 -12.89
N ASP A 309 7.07 -6.79 -12.64
CA ASP A 309 6.90 -5.47 -13.24
C ASP A 309 7.04 -5.51 -14.77
N GLN A 310 8.06 -6.19 -15.29
CA GLN A 310 8.20 -6.41 -16.74
C GLN A 310 7.01 -7.16 -17.33
N ILE A 311 6.48 -8.18 -16.63
CA ILE A 311 5.29 -8.93 -17.04
C ILE A 311 4.06 -8.00 -17.06
N TYR A 312 3.91 -7.16 -16.04
CA TYR A 312 2.84 -6.18 -15.98
C TYR A 312 2.87 -5.25 -17.20
N HIS A 313 4.03 -4.68 -17.50
CA HIS A 313 4.20 -3.83 -18.68
C HIS A 313 3.95 -4.57 -19.98
N GLN A 314 4.47 -5.79 -20.12
CA GLN A 314 4.21 -6.63 -21.29
C GLN A 314 2.70 -6.86 -21.48
N LEU A 315 1.96 -7.10 -20.43
CA LEU A 315 0.51 -7.28 -20.49
C LEU A 315 -0.22 -5.97 -20.79
N ILE A 316 0.12 -4.88 -20.10
CA ILE A 316 -0.54 -3.59 -20.32
C ILE A 316 -0.26 -3.02 -21.70
N ASP A 317 0.98 -2.97 -22.12
CA ASP A 317 1.37 -2.26 -23.35
C ASP A 317 0.96 -3.02 -24.62
N HIS A 318 0.98 -4.37 -24.56
CA HIS A 318 0.71 -5.19 -25.75
C HIS A 318 -0.72 -5.75 -25.80
N THR A 319 -1.55 -5.57 -24.77
CA THR A 319 -2.98 -5.90 -24.86
C THR A 319 -3.72 -4.71 -25.46
N GLN A 320 -4.42 -4.93 -26.56
CA GLN A 320 -5.30 -3.91 -27.17
C GLN A 320 -6.72 -4.10 -26.67
N ILE A 321 -7.26 -3.07 -26.03
CA ILE A 321 -8.62 -3.06 -25.48
C ILE A 321 -9.29 -1.75 -25.91
N ASP A 322 -10.42 -1.86 -26.59
CA ASP A 322 -11.29 -0.73 -26.86
C ASP A 322 -12.15 -0.40 -25.66
N PHE A 323 -12.32 0.86 -25.37
CA PHE A 323 -13.16 1.33 -24.26
C PHE A 323 -14.27 2.24 -24.73
N PRO A 324 -15.48 2.18 -24.14
CA PRO A 324 -16.55 3.15 -24.35
C PRO A 324 -16.22 4.47 -23.62
N GLU A 325 -15.26 5.21 -24.14
CA GLU A 325 -14.66 6.37 -23.46
C GLU A 325 -15.70 7.40 -23.01
N ASP A 326 -16.63 7.76 -23.90
CA ASP A 326 -17.68 8.74 -23.59
C ASP A 326 -18.60 8.27 -22.47
N PHE A 327 -18.95 6.98 -22.44
CA PHE A 327 -19.73 6.39 -21.37
C PHE A 327 -18.95 6.41 -20.06
N LEU A 328 -17.69 5.96 -20.07
CA LEU A 328 -16.86 5.88 -18.88
C LEU A 328 -16.61 7.26 -18.28
N LYS A 329 -16.37 8.28 -19.09
CA LYS A 329 -16.22 9.66 -18.61
C LYS A 329 -17.51 10.18 -17.97
N ARG A 330 -18.69 9.94 -18.57
CA ARG A 330 -19.97 10.29 -17.95
C ARG A 330 -20.21 9.54 -16.64
N TRP A 331 -19.88 8.26 -16.63
CA TRP A 331 -19.97 7.46 -15.41
C TRP A 331 -19.07 8.00 -14.30
N MET A 332 -17.82 8.35 -14.61
CA MET A 332 -16.89 8.97 -13.65
C MET A 332 -17.40 10.30 -13.08
N MET A 333 -18.11 11.10 -13.87
CA MET A 333 -18.71 12.36 -13.38
C MET A 333 -19.82 12.12 -12.35
N THR A 334 -20.55 11.02 -12.46
CA THR A 334 -21.72 10.71 -11.61
C THR A 334 -21.43 9.71 -10.52
N SER A 335 -20.36 8.91 -10.65
CA SER A 335 -19.96 7.89 -9.68
C SER A 335 -19.14 8.51 -8.55
N GLY A 336 -19.42 8.09 -7.30
CA GLY A 336 -18.70 8.53 -6.11
C GLY A 336 -19.53 9.42 -5.19
N GLU A 337 -18.94 9.78 -4.04
CA GLU A 337 -19.64 10.59 -3.02
C GLU A 337 -19.89 12.03 -3.47
N LYS A 338 -19.08 12.55 -4.38
CA LYS A 338 -19.19 13.89 -4.95
C LYS A 338 -19.10 13.84 -6.47
N PRO A 339 -19.96 14.55 -7.19
CA PRO A 339 -19.84 14.70 -8.64
C PRO A 339 -18.49 15.33 -9.00
N ARG A 340 -17.84 14.81 -10.06
CA ARG A 340 -16.60 15.36 -10.60
C ARG A 340 -16.88 16.27 -11.78
N THR A 341 -16.02 17.27 -11.97
CA THR A 341 -16.09 18.15 -13.13
C THR A 341 -15.53 17.47 -14.39
N PRO A 342 -15.92 17.90 -15.60
CA PRO A 342 -15.35 17.36 -16.84
C PRO A 342 -13.83 17.50 -16.93
N GLU A 343 -13.27 18.59 -16.39
CA GLU A 343 -11.82 18.84 -16.38
C GLU A 343 -11.09 17.84 -15.46
N GLU A 344 -11.64 17.56 -14.28
CA GLU A 344 -11.09 16.56 -13.36
C GLU A 344 -11.13 15.17 -14.00
N VAL A 345 -12.26 14.79 -14.61
CA VAL A 345 -12.40 13.51 -15.30
C VAL A 345 -11.42 13.39 -16.46
N GLN A 346 -11.27 14.45 -17.27
CA GLN A 346 -10.33 14.42 -18.40
C GLN A 346 -8.87 14.19 -17.93
N LYS A 347 -8.49 14.75 -16.78
CA LYS A 347 -7.17 14.56 -16.19
C LYS A 347 -6.97 13.16 -15.60
N GLU A 348 -7.99 12.63 -14.95
CA GLU A 348 -7.94 11.34 -14.24
C GLU A 348 -8.19 10.13 -15.17
N TYR A 349 -8.85 10.34 -16.30
CA TYR A 349 -9.26 9.28 -17.21
C TYR A 349 -8.12 8.36 -17.69
N PRO A 350 -6.93 8.85 -18.06
CA PRO A 350 -5.83 7.95 -18.49
C PRO A 350 -5.42 6.97 -17.40
N THR A 351 -5.30 7.43 -16.16
CA THR A 351 -4.98 6.56 -15.00
C THR A 351 -6.10 5.57 -14.73
N PHE A 352 -7.34 6.03 -14.75
CA PHE A 352 -8.51 5.17 -14.60
C PHE A 352 -8.58 4.10 -15.71
N GLN A 353 -8.32 4.48 -16.95
CA GLN A 353 -8.31 3.56 -18.10
C GLN A 353 -7.25 2.47 -17.94
N ASN A 354 -6.04 2.81 -17.49
CA ASN A 354 -4.98 1.84 -17.22
C ASN A 354 -5.36 0.87 -16.09
N GLN A 355 -5.95 1.39 -15.02
CA GLN A 355 -6.44 0.55 -13.92
C GLN A 355 -7.54 -0.41 -14.38
N LEU A 356 -8.48 0.09 -15.18
CA LEU A 356 -9.55 -0.72 -15.75
C LEU A 356 -9.01 -1.78 -16.71
N LYS A 357 -8.04 -1.41 -17.53
CA LYS A 357 -7.34 -2.32 -18.45
C LYS A 357 -6.68 -3.47 -17.67
N TRP A 358 -5.96 -3.16 -16.59
CA TRP A 358 -5.35 -4.15 -15.73
C TRP A 358 -6.41 -5.08 -15.09
N THR A 359 -7.49 -4.51 -14.58
CA THR A 359 -8.59 -5.29 -14.00
C THR A 359 -9.15 -6.29 -15.02
N LEU A 360 -9.41 -5.86 -16.27
CA LEU A 360 -9.90 -6.76 -17.32
C LEU A 360 -8.91 -7.86 -17.68
N ILE A 361 -7.61 -7.55 -17.74
CA ILE A 361 -6.55 -8.52 -17.99
C ILE A 361 -6.52 -9.57 -16.87
N VAL A 362 -6.55 -9.12 -15.61
CA VAL A 362 -6.60 -10.02 -14.44
C VAL A 362 -7.82 -10.90 -14.47
N ASP A 363 -9.01 -10.32 -14.69
CA ASP A 363 -10.27 -11.06 -14.77
C ASP A 363 -10.22 -12.15 -15.86
N LYS A 364 -9.65 -11.82 -17.03
CA LYS A 364 -9.49 -12.77 -18.13
C LYS A 364 -8.57 -13.91 -17.75
N ILE A 365 -7.39 -13.62 -17.18
CA ILE A 365 -6.43 -14.64 -16.73
C ILE A 365 -7.07 -15.54 -15.66
N VAL A 366 -7.75 -14.96 -14.69
CA VAL A 366 -8.43 -15.67 -13.60
C VAL A 366 -9.50 -16.63 -14.15
N ASN A 367 -10.35 -16.14 -15.06
CA ASN A 367 -11.45 -16.92 -15.61
C ASN A 367 -10.97 -18.06 -16.53
N GLU A 368 -10.02 -17.77 -17.43
CA GLU A 368 -9.50 -18.77 -18.37
C GLU A 368 -8.69 -19.88 -17.66
N ASN A 369 -7.99 -19.52 -16.58
CA ASN A 369 -7.11 -20.46 -15.86
C ASN A 369 -7.73 -20.96 -14.55
N LYS A 370 -8.98 -20.59 -14.25
CA LYS A 370 -9.72 -21.02 -13.05
C LYS A 370 -8.93 -20.77 -11.76
N ILE A 371 -8.34 -19.58 -11.66
CA ILE A 371 -7.63 -19.15 -10.47
C ILE A 371 -8.65 -18.78 -9.39
N GLU A 372 -8.74 -19.61 -8.36
CA GLU A 372 -9.69 -19.42 -7.26
C GLU A 372 -8.96 -18.92 -6.01
N VAL A 373 -9.60 -18.05 -5.26
CA VAL A 373 -9.20 -17.66 -3.89
C VAL A 373 -10.30 -18.11 -2.95
N LYS A 374 -9.95 -19.00 -2.01
CA LYS A 374 -10.90 -19.57 -1.05
C LYS A 374 -10.83 -18.84 0.29
N PRO A 375 -11.88 -18.92 1.12
CA PRO A 375 -11.86 -18.32 2.46
C PRO A 375 -10.67 -18.79 3.34
N GLU A 376 -10.24 -20.02 3.15
CA GLU A 376 -9.08 -20.60 3.85
C GLU A 376 -7.79 -19.90 3.47
N ASP A 377 -7.64 -19.50 2.20
CA ASP A 377 -6.46 -18.75 1.72
C ASP A 377 -6.35 -17.39 2.40
N ILE A 378 -7.49 -16.70 2.55
CA ILE A 378 -7.55 -15.40 3.23
C ILE A 378 -7.17 -15.55 4.71
N ARG A 379 -7.63 -16.63 5.36
CA ARG A 379 -7.26 -16.92 6.76
C ARG A 379 -5.77 -17.20 6.89
N GLU A 380 -5.19 -17.99 5.99
CA GLU A 380 -3.75 -18.29 6.00
C GLU A 380 -2.93 -17.04 5.72
N PHE A 381 -3.36 -16.20 4.79
CA PHE A 381 -2.74 -14.91 4.52
C PHE A 381 -2.75 -13.99 5.75
N ALA A 382 -3.88 -13.90 6.45
CA ALA A 382 -3.99 -13.13 7.69
C ALA A 382 -3.05 -13.67 8.78
N LYS A 383 -2.90 -15.00 8.86
CA LYS A 383 -1.98 -15.67 9.79
C LYS A 383 -0.52 -15.33 9.47
N GLN A 384 -0.14 -15.36 8.20
CA GLN A 384 1.22 -15.00 7.75
C GLN A 384 1.53 -13.52 8.00
N GLN A 385 0.56 -12.62 7.78
CA GLN A 385 0.72 -11.22 8.13
C GLN A 385 0.95 -11.02 9.63
N LEU A 386 0.17 -11.70 10.47
CA LEU A 386 0.34 -11.63 11.92
C LEU A 386 1.74 -12.07 12.35
N LEU A 387 2.25 -13.16 11.77
CA LEU A 387 3.62 -13.64 12.00
C LEU A 387 4.67 -12.61 11.60
N GLY A 388 4.49 -11.98 10.45
CA GLY A 388 5.40 -10.92 9.96
C GLY A 388 5.46 -9.71 10.88
N TYR A 389 4.33 -9.29 11.46
CA TYR A 389 4.28 -8.18 12.42
C TYR A 389 4.98 -8.49 13.74
N MET A 390 5.00 -9.75 14.14
CA MET A 390 5.50 -10.17 15.44
C MET A 390 6.91 -10.80 15.35
N SER A 391 7.65 -10.47 14.30
CA SER A 391 9.00 -10.97 14.02
C SER A 391 9.90 -10.89 15.24
N GLY A 392 10.34 -12.06 15.76
CA GLY A 392 11.29 -12.20 16.86
C GLY A 392 10.71 -12.60 18.22
N GLN A 393 9.42 -12.68 18.40
CA GLN A 393 8.82 -13.31 19.58
C GLN A 393 8.32 -14.71 19.19
N PHE A 394 8.73 -15.73 19.94
CA PHE A 394 8.26 -17.10 19.81
C PHE A 394 6.74 -17.14 20.05
N LEU A 395 5.98 -17.03 18.97
CA LEU A 395 4.54 -17.16 19.02
C LEU A 395 4.18 -18.62 18.75
N ASN A 396 3.68 -19.24 19.79
CA ASN A 396 2.90 -20.46 19.61
C ASN A 396 1.58 -20.05 18.94
N LEU A 397 1.47 -20.27 17.64
CA LEU A 397 0.28 -19.95 16.82
C LEU A 397 -0.98 -20.76 17.21
N ASP A 398 -0.81 -21.77 18.04
CA ASP A 398 -1.92 -22.59 18.56
C ASP A 398 -2.59 -21.95 19.80
N GLN A 399 -2.34 -20.67 20.07
CA GLN A 399 -2.95 -19.96 21.18
C GLN A 399 -4.37 -19.46 20.83
N PRO A 400 -5.35 -19.59 21.74
CA PRO A 400 -6.74 -19.19 21.49
C PRO A 400 -6.92 -17.74 21.06
N TRP A 401 -6.08 -16.81 21.55
CA TRP A 401 -6.16 -15.40 21.16
C TRP A 401 -5.83 -15.14 19.68
N VAL A 402 -4.98 -16.00 19.06
CA VAL A 402 -4.64 -15.90 17.62
C VAL A 402 -5.91 -16.15 16.81
N ASP A 403 -6.65 -17.19 17.13
CA ASP A 403 -7.91 -17.50 16.45
C ASP A 403 -8.95 -16.39 16.64
N ASP A 404 -9.06 -15.83 17.84
CA ASP A 404 -9.97 -14.71 18.12
C ASP A 404 -9.57 -13.47 17.32
N TYR A 405 -8.28 -13.17 17.22
CA TYR A 405 -7.77 -12.05 16.43
C TYR A 405 -8.04 -12.23 14.92
N LEU A 406 -7.71 -13.40 14.37
CA LEU A 406 -7.98 -13.75 12.99
C LEU A 406 -9.49 -13.67 12.66
N ASN A 407 -10.34 -14.21 13.56
CA ASN A 407 -11.79 -14.12 13.39
C ASN A 407 -12.31 -12.68 13.41
N LYS A 408 -11.67 -11.78 14.15
CA LYS A 408 -11.99 -10.35 14.15
C LYS A 408 -11.60 -9.69 12.82
N MET A 409 -10.39 -9.97 12.30
CA MET A 409 -9.93 -9.47 10.99
C MET A 409 -10.85 -9.96 9.86
N LEU A 410 -11.23 -11.23 9.87
CA LEU A 410 -12.11 -11.82 8.85
C LEU A 410 -13.57 -11.35 8.90
N LYS A 411 -13.98 -10.61 9.95
CA LYS A 411 -15.28 -9.93 10.00
C LYS A 411 -15.26 -8.56 9.32
N ASP A 412 -14.09 -7.98 9.13
CA ASP A 412 -13.93 -6.72 8.41
C ASP A 412 -14.00 -6.98 6.90
N LYS A 413 -15.09 -6.53 6.29
CA LYS A 413 -15.34 -6.73 4.87
C LYS A 413 -14.24 -6.11 3.98
N LYS A 414 -13.74 -4.93 4.37
CA LYS A 414 -12.68 -4.27 3.61
C LYS A 414 -11.39 -5.08 3.66
N TYR A 415 -11.01 -5.56 4.85
CA TYR A 415 -9.83 -6.42 5.00
C TYR A 415 -9.93 -7.70 4.15
N VAL A 416 -11.11 -8.34 4.16
CA VAL A 416 -11.34 -9.56 3.37
C VAL A 416 -11.24 -9.28 1.87
N GLU A 417 -11.82 -8.17 1.40
CA GLU A 417 -11.78 -7.75 0.01
C GLU A 417 -10.35 -7.40 -0.44
N ASP A 418 -9.64 -6.58 0.33
CA ASP A 418 -8.25 -6.21 0.06
C ASP A 418 -7.33 -7.45 0.03
N SER A 419 -7.51 -8.38 0.99
CA SER A 419 -6.75 -9.64 1.04
C SER A 419 -7.06 -10.55 -0.13
N PHE A 420 -8.34 -10.65 -0.52
CA PHE A 420 -8.76 -11.41 -1.70
C PHE A 420 -8.07 -10.91 -2.96
N HIS A 421 -8.10 -9.61 -3.22
CA HIS A 421 -7.46 -9.01 -4.39
C HIS A 421 -5.95 -9.21 -4.39
N ARG A 422 -5.32 -9.11 -3.23
CA ARG A 422 -3.88 -9.33 -3.08
C ARG A 422 -3.48 -10.76 -3.39
N ILE A 423 -4.17 -11.74 -2.82
CA ILE A 423 -3.92 -13.16 -3.08
C ILE A 423 -4.19 -13.49 -4.56
N GLN A 424 -5.27 -12.94 -5.12
CA GLN A 424 -5.60 -13.12 -6.53
C GLN A 424 -4.49 -12.60 -7.44
N THR A 425 -4.00 -11.39 -7.18
CA THR A 425 -2.90 -10.78 -7.92
C THR A 425 -1.61 -11.61 -7.81
N GLU A 426 -1.26 -12.07 -6.61
CA GLU A 426 -0.10 -12.95 -6.41
C GLU A 426 -0.22 -14.25 -7.22
N ARG A 427 -1.43 -14.86 -7.26
CA ARG A 427 -1.67 -16.07 -8.05
C ARG A 427 -1.63 -15.83 -9.55
N VAL A 428 -2.11 -14.68 -10.00
CA VAL A 428 -2.00 -14.25 -11.41
C VAL A 428 -0.54 -14.11 -11.79
N PHE A 429 0.29 -13.43 -10.99
CA PHE A 429 1.72 -13.32 -11.25
C PHE A 429 2.43 -14.67 -11.19
N ALA A 430 2.10 -15.50 -10.21
CA ALA A 430 2.66 -16.86 -10.12
C ALA A 430 2.34 -17.69 -11.38
N TRP A 431 1.12 -17.57 -11.91
CA TRP A 431 0.74 -18.22 -13.16
C TRP A 431 1.48 -17.60 -14.37
N THR A 432 1.52 -16.28 -14.50
CA THR A 432 2.19 -15.60 -15.62
C THR A 432 3.69 -15.88 -15.65
N GLU A 433 4.34 -15.98 -14.49
CA GLU A 433 5.74 -16.41 -14.37
C GLU A 433 6.01 -17.79 -14.98
N THR A 434 5.01 -18.69 -14.98
CA THR A 434 5.13 -20.00 -15.63
C THR A 434 4.97 -19.95 -17.16
N GLN A 435 4.40 -18.87 -17.68
CA GLN A 435 4.17 -18.68 -19.12
C GLN A 435 5.33 -17.97 -19.84
N VAL A 436 6.20 -17.31 -19.10
CA VAL A 436 7.35 -16.60 -19.63
C VAL A 436 8.62 -17.43 -19.62
N GLN A 437 9.55 -17.13 -20.54
CA GLN A 437 10.88 -17.74 -20.57
C GLN A 437 11.94 -16.63 -20.47
N PRO A 438 12.14 -16.05 -19.27
CA PRO A 438 13.05 -14.93 -19.11
C PRO A 438 14.49 -15.37 -19.32
N THR A 439 15.30 -14.52 -19.96
CA THR A 439 16.73 -14.70 -20.04
C THR A 439 17.36 -14.34 -18.69
N GLU A 440 18.18 -15.24 -18.13
CA GLU A 440 18.92 -14.90 -16.90
C GLU A 440 20.10 -13.99 -17.21
N ALA A 441 20.21 -12.90 -16.46
CA ALA A 441 21.32 -11.95 -16.55
C ALA A 441 21.99 -11.78 -15.18
N PRO A 442 23.23 -12.24 -15.00
CA PRO A 442 23.97 -11.97 -13.78
C PRO A 442 24.36 -10.49 -13.71
N VAL A 443 24.15 -9.88 -12.57
CA VAL A 443 24.44 -8.46 -12.31
C VAL A 443 25.03 -8.26 -10.92
N SER A 444 25.74 -7.16 -10.72
CA SER A 444 26.15 -6.71 -9.39
C SER A 444 24.96 -6.04 -8.67
N GLU A 445 25.11 -5.87 -7.35
CA GLU A 445 24.14 -5.14 -6.54
C GLU A 445 23.91 -3.70 -7.04
N GLU A 446 24.97 -2.99 -7.39
CA GLU A 446 24.93 -1.61 -7.87
C GLU A 446 24.22 -1.51 -9.24
N GLU A 447 24.56 -2.41 -10.17
CA GLU A 447 23.89 -2.47 -11.46
C GLU A 447 22.40 -2.76 -11.31
N PHE A 448 22.03 -3.68 -10.43
CA PHE A 448 20.62 -4.00 -10.18
C PHE A 448 19.85 -2.82 -9.57
N LYS A 449 20.43 -2.11 -8.61
CA LYS A 449 19.83 -0.89 -8.04
C LYS A 449 19.57 0.17 -9.11
N ASN A 450 20.56 0.42 -9.97
CA ASN A 450 20.43 1.36 -11.09
C ASN A 450 19.33 0.96 -12.07
N ILE A 451 19.18 -0.35 -12.35
CA ILE A 451 18.09 -0.87 -13.19
C ILE A 451 16.73 -0.57 -12.56
N VAL A 452 16.54 -0.87 -11.28
CA VAL A 452 15.29 -0.61 -10.58
C VAL A 452 14.96 0.88 -10.53
N GLU A 453 15.91 1.74 -10.21
CA GLU A 453 15.73 3.19 -10.16
C GLU A 453 15.37 3.77 -11.54
N SER A 454 16.00 3.30 -12.62
CA SER A 454 15.69 3.76 -13.97
C SER A 454 14.25 3.43 -14.41
N HIS A 455 13.71 2.31 -13.95
CA HIS A 455 12.32 1.94 -14.21
C HIS A 455 11.30 2.81 -13.44
N HIS A 456 11.62 3.23 -12.20
CA HIS A 456 10.75 4.10 -11.42
C HIS A 456 10.63 5.54 -11.96
N HIS A 457 11.56 6.02 -12.78
CA HIS A 457 11.52 7.36 -13.39
C HIS A 457 10.65 7.45 -14.65
N HIS A 458 10.13 6.35 -15.14
CA HIS A 458 9.24 6.31 -16.32
C HIS A 458 7.74 6.22 -15.97
N HIS A 459 7.38 6.39 -14.69
CA HIS A 459 5.98 6.35 -14.21
C HIS A 459 5.47 7.69 -13.65
#